data_792a1db9895b77e833fac8d46b5d4766
#
_entry.id   792a1db9895b77e833fac8d46b5d4766
#
_cell.length_a   1.000
_cell.length_b   1.000
_cell.length_c   1.000
_cell.angle_alpha   90.00
_cell.angle_beta   90.00
_cell.angle_gamma   90.00
#
_symmetry.space_group_name_H-M   'P 1'
#
loop_
_entity.id
_entity.type
_entity.pdbx_description
1 polymer ?
#
loop_
_entity_poly.entity_id
_entity_poly.type
_entity_poly.pdbx_seq_one_letter_code
_entity_poly.pdbx_strand_id
1 'polypeptide(L)' 'DKKIDGRVEAHLTTLLCQSPPNDKPKWELKMLSDRLIELNVVEHISVTMVRRVLKKMS' A
#
# COMPACT_ATOMS: atom_id res chain seq x y z
N ASP A 1 8.98 1.90 14.43
CA ASP A 1 8.75 2.12 14.14
C ASP A 1 8.42 2.31 13.37
N LYS A 2 8.17 2.24 13.23
CA LYS A 2 7.73 2.60 12.76
C LYS A 2 7.94 3.38 11.73
N LYS A 3 8.48 3.29 10.92
CA LYS A 3 8.69 4.01 9.78
C LYS A 3 7.80 3.66 8.71
N ILE A 4 6.54 3.66 9.02
CA ILE A 4 5.53 3.34 8.05
C ILE A 4 5.45 4.40 6.98
N ASP A 5 5.71 5.65 7.33
CA ASP A 5 5.48 6.72 6.38
C ASP A 5 6.31 6.65 5.11
N GLY A 6 7.63 6.76 5.24
CA GLY A 6 8.49 6.90 4.07
C GLY A 6 8.48 5.70 3.15
N ARG A 7 8.74 4.53 3.71
CA ARG A 7 8.85 3.34 2.88
C ARG A 7 7.51 2.93 2.31
N VAL A 8 6.47 3.03 3.12
CA VAL A 8 5.15 2.64 2.66
C VAL A 8 4.68 3.56 1.54
N GLU A 9 4.90 4.85 1.69
CA GLU A 9 4.52 5.79 0.64
C GLU A 9 5.22 5.48 -0.67
N ALA A 10 6.52 5.21 -0.60
CA ALA A 10 7.28 4.92 -1.81
C ALA A 10 6.74 3.67 -2.50
N HIS A 11 6.47 2.64 -1.72
CA HIS A 11 5.96 1.41 -2.33
C HIS A 11 4.54 1.56 -2.84
N LEU A 12 3.71 2.32 -2.12
CA LEU A 12 2.36 2.56 -2.60
C LEU A 12 2.37 3.31 -3.93
N THR A 13 3.25 4.29 -4.05
CA THR A 13 3.36 5.02 -5.30
C THR A 13 3.73 4.07 -6.44
N THR A 14 4.69 3.18 -6.20
CA THR A 14 5.09 2.22 -7.21
C THR A 14 3.95 1.29 -7.58
N LEU A 15 3.23 0.78 -6.58
CA LEU A 15 2.12 -0.13 -6.84
C LEU A 15 1.01 0.56 -7.63
N LEU A 16 0.71 1.79 -7.27
CA LEU A 16 -0.36 2.51 -7.94
C LEU A 16 -0.02 2.82 -9.40
N CYS A 17 1.26 2.85 -9.73
CA CYS A 17 1.67 3.03 -11.12
C CYS A 17 1.56 1.76 -11.93
N GLN A 18 1.37 0.63 -11.28
CA GLN A 18 1.22 -0.64 -11.94
C GLN A 18 -0.24 -1.01 -12.05
N SER A 19 -0.54 -1.94 -12.94
CA SER A 19 -1.91 -2.43 -13.06
C SER A 19 -2.23 -3.31 -11.86
N PRO A 20 -3.47 -3.25 -11.37
CA PRO A 20 -3.87 -4.13 -10.28
C PRO A 20 -3.81 -5.59 -10.73
N PRO A 21 -3.57 -6.50 -9.79
CA PRO A 21 -3.53 -7.92 -10.12
C PRO A 21 -4.93 -8.48 -10.35
N ASN A 22 -4.98 -9.67 -10.94
CA ASN A 22 -6.23 -10.40 -11.12
C ASN A 22 -7.25 -9.63 -11.95
N ASP A 23 -6.77 -8.82 -12.88
CA ASP A 23 -7.66 -8.10 -13.80
C ASP A 23 -8.65 -7.20 -13.09
N LYS A 24 -8.30 -6.74 -11.89
CA LYS A 24 -9.16 -5.80 -11.19
C LYS A 24 -9.12 -4.45 -11.86
N PRO A 25 -10.23 -3.70 -11.83
CA PRO A 25 -10.26 -2.39 -12.47
C PRO A 25 -9.40 -1.36 -11.76
N LYS A 26 -9.15 -1.54 -10.49
CA LYS A 26 -8.32 -0.61 -9.74
C LYS A 26 -7.85 -1.26 -8.46
N TRP A 27 -6.85 -0.64 -7.83
CA TRP A 27 -6.35 -1.13 -6.57
C TRP A 27 -7.36 -0.88 -5.46
N GLU A 28 -7.50 -1.89 -4.59
CA GLU A 28 -8.31 -1.74 -3.39
C GLU A 28 -7.37 -1.65 -2.20
N LEU A 29 -7.87 -1.07 -1.12
CA LEU A 29 -7.04 -0.89 0.06
C LEU A 29 -6.50 -2.20 0.59
N LYS A 30 -7.36 -3.22 0.59
CA LYS A 30 -6.94 -4.51 1.09
C LYS A 30 -5.83 -5.10 0.23
N MET A 31 -5.94 -4.93 -1.07
CA MET A 31 -4.91 -5.42 -1.98
C MET A 31 -3.59 -4.73 -1.72
N LEU A 32 -3.64 -3.44 -1.48
CA LEU A 32 -2.42 -2.69 -1.21
C LEU A 32 -1.78 -3.15 0.09
N SER A 33 -2.57 -3.36 1.13
CA SER A 33 -2.01 -3.81 2.38
C SER A 33 -1.41 -5.20 2.25
N ASP A 34 -2.06 -6.09 1.51
CA ASP A 34 -1.54 -7.43 1.29
C ASP A 34 -0.20 -7.38 0.54
N ARG A 35 -0.12 -6.54 -0.47
CA ARG A 35 1.13 -6.44 -1.21
C ARG A 35 2.26 -5.90 -0.37
N LEU A 36 1.97 -4.92 0.47
CA LEU A 36 3.01 -4.37 1.34
C LEU A 36 3.56 -5.44 2.27
N ILE A 37 2.70 -6.31 2.76
CA ILE A 37 3.15 -7.39 3.62
C ILE A 37 3.95 -8.41 2.81
N GLU A 38 3.47 -8.75 1.63
CA GLU A 38 4.17 -9.71 0.78
C GLU A 38 5.57 -9.24 0.42
N LEU A 39 5.73 -7.95 0.22
CA LEU A 39 7.02 -7.39 -0.17
C LEU A 39 7.91 -7.13 1.03
N ASN A 40 7.43 -7.49 2.21
CA ASN A 40 8.20 -7.30 3.45
C ASN A 40 8.49 -5.84 3.74
N VAL A 41 7.65 -4.97 3.22
CA VAL A 41 7.76 -3.55 3.55
C VAL A 41 7.36 -3.34 4.99
N VAL A 42 6.32 -4.07 5.41
CA VAL A 42 5.86 -4.03 6.78
C VAL A 42 5.54 -5.45 7.20
N GLU A 43 5.57 -5.72 8.49
CA GLU A 43 5.16 -7.01 8.99
C GLU A 43 3.64 -7.12 9.01
N HIS A 44 3.01 -6.00 9.27
CA HIS A 44 1.57 -5.97 9.43
C HIS A 44 1.08 -4.54 9.24
N ILE A 45 0.00 -4.38 8.53
CA ILE A 45 -0.58 -3.05 8.33
C ILE A 45 -2.07 -3.22 8.12
N SER A 46 -2.85 -2.32 8.69
CA SER A 46 -4.29 -2.38 8.54
C SER A 46 -4.71 -1.55 7.34
N VAL A 47 -5.91 -1.85 6.86
CA VAL A 47 -6.48 -1.09 5.76
C VAL A 47 -6.61 0.39 6.13
N THR A 48 -6.95 0.65 7.39
CA THR A 48 -7.06 2.02 7.86
C THR A 48 -5.75 2.78 7.69
N MET A 49 -4.63 2.13 8.02
CA MET A 49 -3.34 2.76 7.87
C MET A 49 -3.01 3.04 6.41
N VAL A 50 -3.31 2.08 5.54
CA VAL A 50 -3.09 2.28 4.11
C VAL A 50 -3.89 3.49 3.63
N ARG A 51 -5.12 3.57 4.08
CA ARG A 51 -5.98 4.68 3.69
C ARG A 51 -5.41 6.00 4.15
N ARG A 52 -4.89 6.05 5.37
CA ARG A 52 -4.32 7.26 5.91
C ARG A 52 -3.11 7.71 5.11
N VAL A 53 -2.25 6.76 4.75
CA VAL A 53 -1.07 7.09 3.98
C VAL A 53 -1.46 7.62 2.61
N LEU A 54 -2.43 6.98 1.96
CA LEU A 54 -2.88 7.44 0.66
C LEU A 54 -3.45 8.85 0.73
N LYS A 55 -4.21 9.11 1.78
CA LYS A 55 -4.80 10.41 1.94
C LYS A 55 -3.73 11.48 2.13
N LYS A 56 -2.69 11.11 2.85
CA LYS A 56 -1.59 12.02 3.07
C LYS A 56 -0.84 12.32 1.78
N MET A 57 -0.77 11.34 0.89
CA MET A 57 -0.07 11.49 -0.38
C MET A 57 -0.85 12.36 -1.36
N SER A 58 -2.13 12.47 -1.19
CA SER A 58 -2.93 13.29 -2.09
C SER A 58 -2.70 14.79 -1.82
#